data_6db6c8bab291bff8f6423e1f2f0677e1
#
_entry.id   6db6c8bab291bff8f6423e1f2f0677e1
#
_cell.length_a   1.000
_cell.length_b   1.000
_cell.length_c   1.000
_cell.angle_alpha   90.00
_cell.angle_beta   90.00
_cell.angle_gamma   90.00
#
_symmetry.space_group_name_H-M   'P 1'
#
loop_
_entity.id
_entity.type
_entity.pdbx_description
1 polymer ?
#
loop_
_entity_poly.entity_id
_entity_poly.type
_entity_poly.pdbx_seq_one_letter_code
_entity_poly.pdbx_strand_id
1 'polypeptide(L)'
;MDMERLWSGDVMMKYPQQWIVLVNLTDDPTNKVVGDVYLVTPDKKKAYETAKSLGNSMGRIMVFEGFNDTPQIGGFAVCSQ
;
A
#
# COMPACT_ATOMS: atom_id res chain seq x y z
N MET A 1 -9.83 8.01 -16.77
CA MET A 1 -10.23 7.67 -15.41
C MET A 1 -9.15 8.09 -14.43
N ASP A 2 -9.55 8.75 -13.37
CA ASP A 2 -8.60 9.30 -12.41
C ASP A 2 -8.41 8.34 -11.26
N MET A 3 -7.14 8.03 -10.98
CA MET A 3 -6.82 7.28 -9.79
C MET A 3 -6.74 8.26 -8.62
N GLU A 4 -7.12 7.78 -7.46
CA GLU A 4 -7.07 8.59 -6.26
C GLU A 4 -5.62 8.75 -5.82
N ARG A 5 -5.21 9.99 -5.57
CA ARG A 5 -3.83 10.25 -5.14
C ARG A 5 -3.83 10.60 -3.67
N LEU A 6 -3.14 9.77 -2.89
CA LEU A 6 -3.16 9.88 -1.44
C LEU A 6 -1.78 9.63 -0.85
N TRP A 7 -1.57 10.14 0.34
CA TRP A 7 -0.44 9.77 1.18
C TRP A 7 -0.60 8.31 1.60
N SER A 8 0.51 7.57 1.64
CA SER A 8 0.46 6.14 1.96
C SER A 8 -0.23 5.85 3.30
N GLY A 9 -0.03 6.72 4.29
CA GLY A 9 -0.71 6.55 5.57
C GLY A 9 -2.22 6.65 5.47
N ASP A 10 -2.70 7.59 4.66
CA ASP A 10 -4.15 7.72 4.42
C ASP A 10 -4.70 6.52 3.69
N VAL A 11 -3.93 5.97 2.75
CA VAL A 11 -4.34 4.79 2.01
C VAL A 11 -4.49 3.60 2.97
N MET A 12 -3.54 3.45 3.89
CA MET A 12 -3.61 2.36 4.86
C MET A 12 -4.86 2.45 5.73
N MET A 13 -5.26 3.65 6.08
CA MET A 13 -6.45 3.85 6.91
C MET A 13 -7.73 3.66 6.11
N LYS A 14 -7.70 4.02 4.82
CA LYS A 14 -8.88 3.93 3.98
C LYS A 14 -9.19 2.49 3.57
N TYR A 15 -8.14 1.68 3.40
CA TYR A 15 -8.30 0.29 2.93
C TYR A 15 -7.66 -0.67 3.93
N PRO A 16 -8.23 -0.78 5.14
CA PRO A 16 -7.63 -1.66 6.15
C PRO A 16 -7.71 -3.11 5.74
N GLN A 17 -6.69 -3.87 6.13
CA GLN A 17 -6.65 -5.32 5.93
C GLN A 17 -6.67 -5.74 4.47
N GLN A 18 -6.24 -4.85 3.57
CA GLN A 18 -6.11 -5.18 2.16
C GLN A 18 -4.72 -4.82 1.68
N TRP A 19 -4.33 -5.39 0.56
CA TRP A 19 -3.06 -5.09 -0.07
C TRP A 19 -3.25 -4.02 -1.12
N ILE A 20 -2.32 -3.08 -1.16
CA ILE A 20 -2.46 -1.90 -1.99
C ILE A 20 -1.24 -1.77 -2.89
N VAL A 21 -1.48 -1.46 -4.16
CA VAL A 21 -0.42 -1.10 -5.10
C VAL A 21 -0.54 0.39 -5.36
N LEU A 22 0.48 1.12 -4.93
CA LEU A 22 0.54 2.57 -5.09
C LEU A 22 1.58 2.88 -6.14
N VAL A 23 1.23 3.70 -7.12
CA VAL A 23 2.10 3.98 -8.27
C VAL A 23 2.39 5.48 -8.38
N ASN A 24 3.35 5.81 -9.24
CA ASN A 24 3.76 7.19 -9.47
C ASN A 24 4.09 7.91 -8.17
N LEU A 25 4.90 7.25 -7.34
CA LEU A 25 5.24 7.77 -6.02
C LEU A 25 6.03 9.05 -6.11
N THR A 26 5.69 10.00 -5.26
CA THR A 26 6.46 11.23 -5.09
C THR A 26 6.64 11.49 -3.61
N ASP A 27 7.68 12.25 -3.28
CA ASP A 27 7.94 12.63 -1.91
C ASP A 27 7.43 14.04 -1.67
N ASP A 28 6.70 14.17 -0.60
CA ASP A 28 6.19 15.45 -0.13
C ASP A 28 7.32 16.16 0.65
N PRO A 29 7.32 17.50 0.70
CA PRO A 29 8.33 18.22 1.50
C PRO A 29 8.38 17.81 2.97
N THR A 30 7.34 17.18 3.49
CA THR A 30 7.32 16.65 4.86
C THR A 30 7.76 15.20 4.92
N ASN A 31 8.38 14.68 3.86
CA ASN A 31 8.87 13.30 3.77
C ASN A 31 7.76 12.25 3.76
N LYS A 32 6.56 12.64 3.38
CA LYS A 32 5.47 11.69 3.19
C LYS A 32 5.49 11.17 1.77
N VAL A 33 5.26 9.88 1.62
CA VAL A 33 5.19 9.27 0.29
C VAL A 33 3.75 9.33 -0.20
N VAL A 34 3.56 9.94 -1.35
CA VAL A 34 2.24 10.12 -1.98
C VAL A 34 2.24 9.39 -3.31
N GLY A 35 1.13 8.76 -3.66
CA GLY A 35 1.03 8.08 -4.94
C GLY A 35 -0.41 7.86 -5.35
N ASP A 36 -0.58 7.29 -6.53
CA ASP A 36 -1.90 6.98 -7.06
C ASP A 36 -2.29 5.55 -6.69
N VAL A 37 -3.50 5.38 -6.19
CA VAL A 37 -3.99 4.05 -5.82
C VAL A 37 -4.35 3.30 -7.10
N TYR A 38 -3.56 2.30 -7.44
CA TYR A 38 -3.75 1.53 -8.66
C TYR A 38 -4.61 0.29 -8.45
N LEU A 39 -4.36 -0.43 -7.34
CA LEU A 39 -5.08 -1.66 -7.04
C LEU A 39 -5.23 -1.81 -5.54
N VAL A 40 -6.40 -2.27 -5.12
CA VAL A 40 -6.65 -2.66 -3.74
C VAL A 40 -7.25 -4.05 -3.78
N THR A 41 -6.63 -4.99 -3.08
CA THR A 41 -7.05 -6.38 -3.14
C THR A 41 -6.71 -7.08 -1.82
N PRO A 42 -7.53 -8.02 -1.38
CA PRO A 42 -7.17 -8.82 -0.20
C PRO A 42 -6.11 -9.88 -0.50
N ASP A 43 -5.76 -10.05 -1.77
CA ASP A 43 -4.83 -11.09 -2.20
C ASP A 43 -3.43 -10.51 -2.36
N LYS A 44 -2.53 -10.86 -1.43
CA LYS A 44 -1.15 -10.41 -1.46
C LYS A 44 -0.45 -10.78 -2.76
N LYS A 45 -0.65 -12.00 -3.21
CA LYS A 45 0.00 -12.49 -4.42
C LYS A 45 -0.41 -11.65 -5.62
N LYS A 46 -1.68 -11.34 -5.73
CA LYS A 46 -2.19 -10.54 -6.83
C LYS A 46 -1.58 -9.14 -6.82
N ALA A 47 -1.44 -8.55 -5.65
CA ALA A 47 -0.84 -7.23 -5.53
C ALA A 47 0.60 -7.23 -6.03
N TYR A 48 1.39 -8.20 -5.60
CA TYR A 48 2.79 -8.28 -6.03
C TYR A 48 2.91 -8.61 -7.51
N GLU A 49 2.06 -9.47 -8.02
CA GLU A 49 2.08 -9.80 -9.45
C GLU A 49 1.73 -8.58 -10.29
N THR A 50 0.76 -7.80 -9.85
CA THR A 50 0.38 -6.59 -10.54
C THR A 50 1.54 -5.59 -10.57
N ALA A 51 2.18 -5.37 -9.42
CA ALA A 51 3.31 -4.45 -9.35
C ALA A 51 4.45 -4.91 -10.26
N LYS A 52 4.73 -6.20 -10.26
CA LYS A 52 5.79 -6.76 -11.09
C LYS A 52 5.46 -6.59 -12.57
N SER A 53 4.21 -6.78 -12.94
CA SER A 53 3.76 -6.63 -14.32
C SER A 53 3.89 -5.20 -14.81
N LEU A 54 3.67 -4.22 -13.93
CA LEU A 54 3.78 -2.82 -14.30
C LEU A 54 5.22 -2.39 -14.56
N GLY A 55 6.17 -3.00 -13.85
CA GLY A 55 7.57 -2.66 -14.02
C GLY A 55 7.80 -1.17 -13.79
N ASN A 56 8.40 -0.49 -14.77
CA ASN A 56 8.71 0.93 -14.66
C ASN A 56 7.66 1.81 -15.35
N SER A 57 6.61 1.23 -15.87
CA SER A 57 5.65 1.98 -16.69
C SER A 57 4.85 2.99 -15.87
N MET A 58 4.75 2.78 -14.56
CA MET A 58 3.99 3.67 -13.69
C MET A 58 4.89 4.36 -12.66
N GLY A 59 6.15 4.61 -13.04
CA GLY A 59 7.08 5.27 -12.13
C GLY A 59 7.45 4.37 -10.97
N ARG A 60 7.71 4.99 -9.81
CA ARG A 60 8.02 4.21 -8.62
C ARG A 60 6.74 3.59 -8.07
N ILE A 61 6.85 2.38 -7.58
CA ILE A 61 5.71 1.59 -7.12
C ILE A 61 5.99 1.06 -5.72
N MET A 62 4.95 1.04 -4.91
CA MET A 62 5.03 0.47 -3.57
C MET A 62 3.86 -0.48 -3.36
N VAL A 63 4.16 -1.65 -2.78
CA VAL A 63 3.13 -2.62 -2.41
C VAL A 63 3.16 -2.73 -0.89
N PHE A 64 2.03 -2.56 -0.25
CA PHE A 64 1.97 -2.63 1.20
C PHE A 64 0.58 -3.03 1.66
N GLU A 65 0.51 -3.46 2.90
CA GLU A 65 -0.75 -3.86 3.52
C GLU A 65 -1.36 -2.66 4.25
N GLY A 66 -2.67 -2.54 4.15
CA GLY A 66 -3.39 -1.51 4.88
C GLY A 66 -3.31 -1.75 6.39
N PHE A 67 -3.80 -0.77 7.13
CA PHE A 67 -3.77 -0.84 8.59
C PHE A 67 -4.48 -2.09 9.07
N ASN A 68 -3.83 -2.86 9.93
CA ASN A 68 -4.40 -4.08 10.47
C ASN A 68 -4.59 -3.89 11.96
N ASP A 69 -5.84 -3.64 12.35
CA ASP A 69 -6.17 -3.42 13.76
C ASP A 69 -6.73 -4.67 14.42
N THR A 70 -6.63 -5.81 13.76
CA THR A 70 -7.06 -7.07 14.35
C THR A 70 -6.23 -7.33 15.60
N PRO A 71 -6.85 -7.56 16.74
CA PRO A 71 -6.09 -7.81 17.96
C PRO A 71 -5.15 -8.99 17.79
N GLN A 72 -3.92 -8.79 18.22
CA GLN A 72 -2.94 -9.85 18.23
C GLN A 72 -2.96 -10.54 19.56
N ILE A 73 -3.24 -11.80 19.54
CA ILE A 73 -3.28 -12.56 20.76
C ILE A 73 -1.97 -13.31 20.96
N GLY A 74 -1.38 -13.11 22.09
CA GLY A 74 -0.07 -13.66 22.32
C GLY A 74 0.93 -12.81 21.64
N GLY A 75 0.98 -12.18 21.41
CA GLY A 75 1.78 -11.39 20.86
C GLY A 75 2.77 -11.19 19.93
N PHE A 76 1.97 -11.58 20.28
CA PHE A 76 2.59 -11.15 19.69
C PHE A 76 3.24 -10.51 19.21
N ALA A 77 3.28 -10.45 19.38
CA ALA A 77 3.56 -9.86 18.97
C ALA A 77 4.44 -9.49 18.49
N VAL A 78 4.27 -9.67 18.68
CA VAL A 78 4.94 -9.26 18.33
C VAL A 78 5.80 -9.12 17.58
N CYS A 79 5.66 -9.22 17.66
CA CYS A 79 6.36 -8.99 17.16
C CYS A 79 7.10 -8.87 16.54
N SER A 80 6.98 -8.93 16.67
CA SER A 80 7.61 -8.70 16.25
C SER A 80 8.34 -8.63 15.75
N GLN A 81 8.18 -8.64 15.86
CA GLN A 81 8.73 -8.46 15.64
C GLN A 81 9.29 -8.29 15.32
#